data_2d404d21ebf6f4ed1a30c19cbb239c70
#
_entry.id   2d404d21ebf6f4ed1a30c19cbb239c70
#
_cell.length_a   1.000
_cell.length_b   1.000
_cell.length_c   1.000
_cell.angle_alpha   90.00
_cell.angle_beta   90.00
_cell.angle_gamma   90.00
#
_symmetry.space_group_name_H-M   'P 1'
#
loop_
_entity.id
_entity.type
_entity.pdbx_description
1 polymer ?
#
loop_
_entity_poly.entity_id
_entity_poly.type
_entity_poly.pdbx_seq_one_letter_code
_entity_poly.pdbx_strand_id
1 'polypeptide(L)'
;MKLTEQDLENFSLLLASDSPVPGGGSGAALAGALGASYVVMVARITAGKHDSAVCGREEGCGYLCEHGCGQELGRIADKADKLRRLFLRLVDEDAAAYGRFAAAQETPAADAALRGCVEPPLEMLKGACSALLLAQELAVSYYPPTASDVGIAALNLETAARGAYLTVHINLKHIKDGAFAAETAKKSRAMLDRAEAVAAELYTAVRNRVET
;
A
#
# COMPACT_ATOMS: atom_id res chain seq x y z
N MET A 1 5.96 8.39 -21.21
CA MET A 1 4.60 8.70 -20.68
C MET A 1 4.53 8.13 -19.29
N LYS A 2 4.09 8.88 -18.29
CA LYS A 2 3.89 8.35 -16.95
C LYS A 2 2.52 7.68 -16.84
N LEU A 3 2.46 6.51 -16.21
CA LEU A 3 1.21 5.80 -15.96
C LEU A 3 0.31 6.56 -14.97
N THR A 4 0.93 7.25 -14.01
CA THR A 4 0.23 8.07 -13.01
C THR A 4 -0.41 9.34 -13.56
N GLU A 5 -0.11 9.73 -14.80
CA GLU A 5 -0.73 10.86 -15.50
C GLU A 5 -1.91 10.43 -16.40
N GLN A 6 -2.19 9.13 -16.49
CA GLN A 6 -3.36 8.60 -17.19
C GLN A 6 -4.61 8.78 -16.35
N ASP A 7 -5.74 8.98 -17.02
CA ASP A 7 -7.03 8.82 -16.35
C ASP A 7 -7.33 7.34 -16.07
N LEU A 8 -8.34 7.08 -15.27
CA LEU A 8 -8.68 5.71 -14.81
C LEU A 8 -9.03 4.79 -15.97
N GLU A 9 -9.72 5.32 -16.99
CA GLU A 9 -10.14 4.55 -18.16
C GLU A 9 -8.91 4.13 -18.96
N ASN A 10 -8.03 5.07 -19.29
CA ASN A 10 -6.80 4.80 -20.03
C ASN A 10 -5.85 3.88 -19.27
N PHE A 11 -5.68 4.06 -17.96
CA PHE A 11 -4.87 3.12 -17.17
C PHE A 11 -5.44 1.71 -17.22
N SER A 12 -6.77 1.56 -17.07
CA SER A 12 -7.46 0.27 -17.13
C SER A 12 -7.32 -0.38 -18.52
N LEU A 13 -7.47 0.39 -19.59
CA LEU A 13 -7.29 -0.09 -20.97
C LEU A 13 -5.85 -0.56 -21.22
N LEU A 14 -4.86 0.19 -20.76
CA LEU A 14 -3.44 -0.21 -20.87
C LEU A 14 -3.18 -1.51 -20.10
N LEU A 15 -3.71 -1.67 -18.90
CA LEU A 15 -3.54 -2.87 -18.08
C LEU A 15 -4.25 -4.09 -18.72
N ALA A 16 -5.34 -3.87 -19.46
CA ALA A 16 -6.09 -4.92 -20.16
C ALA A 16 -5.52 -5.26 -21.56
N SER A 17 -4.49 -4.54 -22.01
CA SER A 17 -3.87 -4.75 -23.32
C SER A 17 -2.86 -5.91 -23.29
N ASP A 18 -2.32 -6.24 -24.45
CA ASP A 18 -1.20 -7.16 -24.64
C ASP A 18 0.18 -6.53 -24.39
N SER A 19 0.21 -5.25 -23.97
CA SER A 19 1.44 -4.57 -23.58
C SER A 19 2.03 -5.18 -22.32
N PRO A 20 3.35 -5.37 -22.25
CA PRO A 20 3.99 -5.88 -21.06
C PRO A 20 3.96 -4.90 -19.87
N VAL A 21 3.62 -3.63 -20.11
CA VAL A 21 3.47 -2.58 -19.08
C VAL A 21 2.25 -1.70 -19.40
N PRO A 22 1.46 -1.31 -18.35
CA PRO A 22 1.59 -1.68 -16.93
C PRO A 22 1.30 -3.15 -16.70
N GLY A 23 1.96 -3.77 -15.71
CA GLY A 23 1.74 -5.15 -15.30
C GLY A 23 1.25 -5.26 -13.84
N GLY A 24 1.36 -6.47 -13.29
CA GLY A 24 0.91 -6.79 -11.94
C GLY A 24 1.58 -5.96 -10.85
N GLY A 25 2.86 -5.57 -11.01
CA GLY A 25 3.57 -4.71 -10.08
C GLY A 25 2.99 -3.30 -10.05
N SER A 26 2.77 -2.68 -11.22
CA SER A 26 2.11 -1.36 -11.30
C SER A 26 0.68 -1.40 -10.72
N GLY A 27 -0.07 -2.50 -10.96
CA GLY A 27 -1.40 -2.71 -10.36
C GLY A 27 -1.35 -2.85 -8.85
N ALA A 28 -0.37 -3.59 -8.31
CA ALA A 28 -0.16 -3.72 -6.88
C ALA A 28 0.20 -2.38 -6.21
N ALA A 29 1.05 -1.57 -6.87
CA ALA A 29 1.38 -0.23 -6.40
C ALA A 29 0.14 0.68 -6.36
N LEU A 30 -0.73 0.63 -7.40
CA LEU A 30 -1.98 1.39 -7.40
C LEU A 30 -2.89 0.98 -6.24
N ALA A 31 -3.03 -0.32 -5.97
CA ALA A 31 -3.78 -0.81 -4.81
C ALA A 31 -3.19 -0.25 -3.49
N GLY A 32 -1.88 -0.22 -3.35
CA GLY A 32 -1.20 0.39 -2.19
C GLY A 32 -1.49 1.89 -2.05
N ALA A 33 -1.51 2.63 -3.16
CA ALA A 33 -1.85 4.04 -3.18
C ALA A 33 -3.30 4.28 -2.72
N LEU A 34 -4.25 3.46 -3.20
CA LEU A 34 -5.65 3.53 -2.78
C LEU A 34 -5.81 3.22 -1.30
N GLY A 35 -5.18 2.11 -0.81
CA GLY A 35 -5.20 1.75 0.59
C GLY A 35 -4.66 2.84 1.50
N ALA A 36 -3.50 3.42 1.18
CA ALA A 36 -2.93 4.54 1.91
C ALA A 36 -3.83 5.78 1.85
N SER A 37 -4.51 6.04 0.73
CA SER A 37 -5.47 7.15 0.59
C SER A 37 -6.64 7.02 1.56
N TYR A 38 -7.19 5.81 1.73
CA TYR A 38 -8.24 5.56 2.72
C TYR A 38 -7.76 5.86 4.14
N VAL A 39 -6.55 5.45 4.50
CA VAL A 39 -5.97 5.77 5.82
C VAL A 39 -5.88 7.29 6.03
N VAL A 40 -5.40 8.04 5.01
CA VAL A 40 -5.35 9.50 5.05
C VAL A 40 -6.73 10.10 5.23
N MET A 41 -7.70 9.65 4.44
CA MET A 41 -9.07 10.16 4.45
C MET A 41 -9.71 9.95 5.82
N VAL A 42 -9.68 8.73 6.35
CA VAL A 42 -10.29 8.40 7.65
C VAL A 42 -9.64 9.18 8.78
N ALA A 43 -8.30 9.30 8.80
CA ALA A 43 -7.59 10.06 9.82
C ALA A 43 -7.99 11.55 9.80
N ARG A 44 -8.11 12.16 8.60
CA ARG A 44 -8.52 13.56 8.45
C ARG A 44 -9.99 13.80 8.83
N ILE A 45 -10.90 12.91 8.43
CA ILE A 45 -12.31 13.00 8.81
C ILE A 45 -12.44 12.89 10.33
N THR A 46 -11.74 11.93 10.93
CA THR A 46 -11.77 11.74 12.38
C THR A 46 -11.23 12.97 13.12
N ALA A 47 -10.09 13.52 12.68
CA ALA A 47 -9.54 14.74 13.27
C ALA A 47 -10.53 15.94 13.19
N GLY A 48 -11.15 16.15 12.03
CA GLY A 48 -12.13 17.24 11.87
C GLY A 48 -13.38 17.07 12.72
N LYS A 49 -13.79 15.83 13.03
CA LYS A 49 -14.89 15.55 13.96
C LYS A 49 -14.49 15.80 15.41
N HIS A 50 -13.23 15.53 15.77
CA HIS A 50 -12.69 15.87 17.09
C HIS A 50 -12.74 17.38 17.37
N ASP A 51 -12.26 18.20 16.43
CA ASP A 51 -12.24 19.63 16.57
C ASP A 51 -13.66 20.21 16.72
N SER A 52 -14.63 19.58 16.04
CA SER A 52 -16.05 19.96 16.12
C SER A 52 -16.71 19.53 17.44
N ALA A 53 -16.31 18.39 18.03
CA ALA A 53 -16.85 17.88 19.29
C ALA A 53 -16.34 18.65 20.52
N VAL A 54 -15.17 19.27 20.44
CA VAL A 54 -14.67 20.21 21.47
C VAL A 54 -15.57 21.44 21.53
N CYS A 55 -16.32 21.74 20.47
CA CYS A 55 -17.21 22.90 20.35
C CYS A 55 -18.67 22.64 20.68
N GLY A 56 -19.15 21.41 20.85
CA GLY A 56 -20.57 21.16 21.16
C GLY A 56 -21.00 19.72 21.25
N ARG A 57 -21.44 19.38 22.42
CA ARG A 57 -22.24 18.23 22.87
C ARG A 57 -22.97 17.47 21.76
N GLU A 58 -22.38 16.42 21.22
CA GLU A 58 -23.14 15.32 20.64
C GLU A 58 -22.83 14.02 21.38
N GLU A 59 -23.88 13.31 21.82
CA GLU A 59 -23.81 12.02 22.49
C GLU A 59 -23.18 11.00 21.53
N GLY A 60 -21.99 10.51 21.87
CA GLY A 60 -21.22 9.54 21.08
C GLY A 60 -19.71 9.73 21.12
N CYS A 61 -19.22 10.85 21.64
CA CYS A 61 -17.78 11.17 21.71
C CYS A 61 -17.06 10.60 22.96
N GLY A 62 -17.63 9.60 23.63
CA GLY A 62 -17.15 9.07 24.90
C GLY A 62 -15.76 8.39 24.88
N TYR A 63 -15.13 8.22 23.71
CA TYR A 63 -13.84 7.53 23.61
C TYR A 63 -12.69 8.40 23.08
N LEU A 64 -12.93 9.67 22.76
CA LEU A 64 -11.99 10.43 21.93
C LEU A 64 -11.43 11.72 22.58
N CYS A 65 -11.76 12.00 23.83
CA CYS A 65 -11.40 13.28 24.48
C CYS A 65 -10.17 13.22 25.39
N GLU A 66 -9.12 12.47 25.04
CA GLU A 66 -7.82 12.69 25.68
C GLU A 66 -6.99 13.70 24.88
N HIS A 67 -6.40 14.65 25.58
CA HIS A 67 -5.55 15.70 25.02
C HIS A 67 -4.41 15.07 24.20
N GLY A 68 -4.36 15.31 22.88
CA GLY A 68 -3.33 14.80 21.99
C GLY A 68 -3.84 13.99 20.78
N CYS A 69 -5.10 13.58 20.76
CA CYS A 69 -5.65 12.73 19.71
C CYS A 69 -5.60 13.37 18.31
N GLY A 70 -5.86 14.68 18.20
CA GLY A 70 -5.76 15.41 16.92
C GLY A 70 -4.35 15.43 16.35
N GLN A 71 -3.32 15.57 17.20
CA GLN A 71 -1.91 15.52 16.77
C GLN A 71 -1.52 14.13 16.26
N GLU A 72 -2.01 13.07 16.91
CA GLU A 72 -1.73 11.70 16.52
C GLU A 72 -2.43 11.35 15.19
N LEU A 73 -3.69 11.74 15.00
CA LEU A 73 -4.39 11.60 13.73
C LEU A 73 -3.72 12.39 12.59
N GLY A 74 -3.23 13.59 12.88
CA GLY A 74 -2.42 14.36 11.95
C GLY A 74 -1.13 13.63 11.57
N ARG A 75 -0.42 13.06 12.54
CA ARG A 75 0.78 12.25 12.32
C ARG A 75 0.50 11.02 11.44
N ILE A 76 -0.61 10.30 11.70
CA ILE A 76 -1.03 9.16 10.90
C ILE A 76 -1.32 9.60 9.46
N ALA A 77 -2.11 10.67 9.28
CA ALA A 77 -2.43 11.21 7.96
C ALA A 77 -1.18 11.59 7.16
N ASP A 78 -0.23 12.30 7.78
CA ASP A 78 1.00 12.74 7.11
C ASP A 78 1.91 11.56 6.72
N LYS A 79 2.04 10.55 7.59
CA LYS A 79 2.82 9.34 7.28
C LYS A 79 2.14 8.52 6.17
N ALA A 80 0.83 8.34 6.24
CA ALA A 80 0.08 7.62 5.21
C ALA A 80 0.11 8.36 3.85
N ASP A 81 0.08 9.70 3.83
CA ASP A 81 0.19 10.47 2.58
C ASP A 81 1.59 10.35 1.94
N LYS A 82 2.65 10.24 2.73
CA LYS A 82 3.98 9.91 2.21
C LYS A 82 4.01 8.54 1.55
N LEU A 83 3.37 7.53 2.15
CA LEU A 83 3.26 6.19 1.58
C LEU A 83 2.38 6.18 0.32
N ARG A 84 1.28 6.91 0.31
CA ARG A 84 0.45 7.10 -0.90
C ARG A 84 1.27 7.64 -2.06
N ARG A 85 2.07 8.69 -1.84
CA ARG A 85 2.96 9.25 -2.87
C ARG A 85 4.07 8.29 -3.27
N LEU A 86 4.61 7.52 -2.33
CA LEU A 86 5.56 6.45 -2.62
C LEU A 86 4.95 5.43 -3.58
N PHE A 87 3.76 4.92 -3.27
CA PHE A 87 3.10 3.94 -4.12
C PHE A 87 2.81 4.47 -5.53
N LEU A 88 2.35 5.73 -5.66
CA LEU A 88 2.15 6.35 -6.97
C LEU A 88 3.48 6.41 -7.76
N ARG A 89 4.59 6.78 -7.12
CA ARG A 89 5.90 6.75 -7.77
C ARG A 89 6.27 5.32 -8.21
N LEU A 90 6.00 4.32 -7.38
CA LEU A 90 6.30 2.92 -7.67
C LEU A 90 5.46 2.34 -8.83
N VAL A 91 4.28 2.90 -9.14
CA VAL A 91 3.53 2.56 -10.36
C VAL A 91 4.38 2.78 -11.61
N ASP A 92 5.03 3.95 -11.70
CA ASP A 92 5.87 4.30 -12.85
C ASP A 92 7.24 3.62 -12.80
N GLU A 93 7.82 3.48 -11.61
CA GLU A 93 9.16 2.87 -11.42
C GLU A 93 9.17 1.37 -11.76
N ASP A 94 8.11 0.64 -11.44
CA ASP A 94 7.95 -0.77 -11.80
C ASP A 94 7.95 -0.95 -13.33
N ALA A 95 7.14 -0.16 -14.04
CA ALA A 95 7.10 -0.18 -15.48
C ALA A 95 8.44 0.22 -16.12
N ALA A 96 9.10 1.24 -15.56
CA ALA A 96 10.40 1.69 -16.04
C ALA A 96 11.51 0.65 -15.79
N ALA A 97 11.47 -0.06 -14.65
CA ALA A 97 12.41 -1.14 -14.35
C ALA A 97 12.29 -2.28 -15.36
N TYR A 98 11.06 -2.70 -15.66
CA TYR A 98 10.83 -3.69 -16.71
C TYR A 98 11.31 -3.22 -18.07
N GLY A 99 11.07 -1.97 -18.45
CA GLY A 99 11.56 -1.41 -19.72
C GLY A 99 13.07 -1.46 -19.83
N ARG A 100 13.81 -1.14 -18.75
CA ARG A 100 15.28 -1.28 -18.71
C ARG A 100 15.73 -2.73 -18.86
N PHE A 101 15.07 -3.66 -18.20
CA PHE A 101 15.36 -5.08 -18.33
C PHE A 101 15.09 -5.58 -19.76
N ALA A 102 13.96 -5.25 -20.36
CA ALA A 102 13.63 -5.62 -21.73
C ALA A 102 14.67 -5.13 -22.75
N ALA A 103 15.18 -3.90 -22.57
CA ALA A 103 16.24 -3.35 -23.42
C ALA A 103 17.61 -4.02 -23.19
N ALA A 104 17.83 -4.65 -22.04
CA ALA A 104 19.11 -5.26 -21.67
C ALA A 104 19.16 -6.78 -21.86
N GLN A 105 18.09 -7.46 -22.23
CA GLN A 105 17.96 -8.92 -22.22
C GLN A 105 19.08 -9.67 -22.94
N GLU A 106 19.54 -9.16 -24.07
CA GLU A 106 20.60 -9.77 -24.89
C GLU A 106 21.99 -9.18 -24.63
N THR A 107 22.17 -8.47 -23.51
CA THR A 107 23.43 -7.80 -23.18
C THR A 107 24.04 -8.36 -21.89
N PRO A 108 25.32 -8.13 -21.62
CA PRO A 108 25.94 -8.47 -20.33
C PRO A 108 25.29 -7.77 -19.13
N ALA A 109 24.49 -6.71 -19.33
CA ALA A 109 23.80 -5.97 -18.29
C ALA A 109 22.46 -6.60 -17.87
N ALA A 110 22.01 -7.67 -18.52
CA ALA A 110 20.69 -8.29 -18.28
C ALA A 110 20.46 -8.67 -16.80
N ASP A 111 21.44 -9.30 -16.15
CA ASP A 111 21.32 -9.69 -14.75
C ASP A 111 21.21 -8.49 -13.79
N ALA A 112 22.00 -7.45 -14.03
CA ALA A 112 21.91 -6.21 -13.26
C ALA A 112 20.57 -5.49 -13.47
N ALA A 113 20.08 -5.44 -14.71
CA ALA A 113 18.75 -4.86 -15.02
C ALA A 113 17.61 -5.65 -14.39
N LEU A 114 17.70 -6.99 -14.37
CA LEU A 114 16.73 -7.85 -13.71
C LEU A 114 16.71 -7.66 -12.18
N ARG A 115 17.88 -7.48 -11.55
CA ARG A 115 17.93 -7.09 -10.13
C ARG A 115 17.21 -5.78 -9.87
N GLY A 116 17.32 -4.81 -10.79
CA GLY A 116 16.56 -3.56 -10.74
C GLY A 116 15.03 -3.74 -10.79
N CYS A 117 14.54 -4.86 -11.35
CA CYS A 117 13.12 -5.20 -11.32
C CYS A 117 12.63 -5.76 -9.97
N VAL A 118 13.54 -6.10 -9.05
CA VAL A 118 13.19 -6.56 -7.69
C VAL A 118 12.98 -5.39 -6.73
N GLU A 119 13.65 -4.27 -6.98
CA GLU A 119 13.66 -3.11 -6.07
C GLU A 119 12.28 -2.46 -5.88
N PRO A 120 11.54 -2.06 -6.96
CA PRO A 120 10.23 -1.44 -6.79
C PRO A 120 9.23 -2.33 -6.03
N PRO A 121 9.01 -3.61 -6.38
CA PRO A 121 8.05 -4.43 -5.64
C PRO A 121 8.50 -4.72 -4.20
N LEU A 122 9.80 -4.78 -3.91
CA LEU A 122 10.28 -4.91 -2.54
C LEU A 122 9.98 -3.65 -1.72
N GLU A 123 10.09 -2.47 -2.31
CA GLU A 123 9.71 -1.20 -1.68
C GLU A 123 8.19 -1.09 -1.50
N MET A 124 7.40 -1.58 -2.46
CA MET A 124 5.94 -1.70 -2.32
C MET A 124 5.56 -2.56 -1.11
N LEU A 125 6.19 -3.72 -0.95
CA LEU A 125 5.91 -4.64 0.16
C LEU A 125 6.23 -3.99 1.53
N LYS A 126 7.36 -3.30 1.64
CA LYS A 126 7.72 -2.51 2.84
C LYS A 126 6.70 -1.39 3.11
N GLY A 127 6.30 -0.69 2.07
CA GLY A 127 5.29 0.37 2.15
C GLY A 127 3.95 -0.15 2.63
N ALA A 128 3.51 -1.30 2.11
CA ALA A 128 2.24 -1.95 2.50
C ALA A 128 2.25 -2.36 3.98
N CYS A 129 3.33 -2.99 4.46
CA CYS A 129 3.50 -3.28 5.89
C CYS A 129 3.40 -2.01 6.75
N SER A 130 4.06 -0.93 6.33
CA SER A 130 4.05 0.32 7.07
C SER A 130 2.67 0.98 7.08
N ALA A 131 1.96 0.95 5.95
CA ALA A 131 0.62 1.51 5.84
C ALA A 131 -0.42 0.70 6.63
N LEU A 132 -0.29 -0.64 6.67
CA LEU A 132 -1.13 -1.51 7.50
C LEU A 132 -0.98 -1.21 8.99
N LEU A 133 0.24 -0.96 9.46
CA LEU A 133 0.47 -0.55 10.85
C LEU A 133 -0.18 0.80 11.17
N LEU A 134 -0.13 1.76 10.26
CA LEU A 134 -0.83 3.04 10.43
C LEU A 134 -2.35 2.85 10.43
N ALA A 135 -2.88 1.96 9.59
CA ALA A 135 -4.29 1.60 9.60
C ALA A 135 -4.71 0.92 10.91
N GLN A 136 -3.85 0.08 11.48
CA GLN A 136 -4.05 -0.56 12.78
C GLN A 136 -4.04 0.46 13.93
N GLU A 137 -3.09 1.42 13.93
CA GLU A 137 -3.09 2.53 14.87
C GLU A 137 -4.38 3.35 14.77
N LEU A 138 -4.82 3.67 13.56
CA LEU A 138 -6.06 4.41 13.29
C LEU A 138 -7.31 3.63 13.75
N ALA A 139 -7.30 2.30 13.66
CA ALA A 139 -8.44 1.45 14.02
C ALA A 139 -8.79 1.48 15.52
N VAL A 140 -7.90 1.95 16.36
CA VAL A 140 -8.17 2.14 17.81
C VAL A 140 -9.19 3.25 18.02
N SER A 141 -9.15 4.30 17.19
CA SER A 141 -9.97 5.50 17.37
C SER A 141 -10.24 6.18 16.03
N TYR A 142 -11.31 5.81 15.36
CA TYR A 142 -11.77 6.45 14.14
C TYR A 142 -13.26 6.83 14.24
N TYR A 143 -13.68 7.78 13.42
CA TYR A 143 -15.08 8.17 13.35
C TYR A 143 -15.95 7.02 12.84
N PRO A 144 -16.93 6.50 13.64
CA PRO A 144 -17.63 5.24 13.34
C PRO A 144 -18.23 5.12 11.93
N PRO A 145 -18.81 6.18 11.32
CA PRO A 145 -19.31 6.08 9.95
C PRO A 145 -18.27 5.76 8.87
N THR A 146 -16.97 5.86 9.19
CA THR A 146 -15.87 5.50 8.28
C THR A 146 -15.33 4.08 8.49
N ALA A 147 -16.04 3.25 9.24
CA ALA A 147 -15.61 1.87 9.55
C ALA A 147 -15.32 1.05 8.28
N SER A 148 -16.23 1.09 7.30
CA SER A 148 -16.06 0.37 6.03
C SER A 148 -14.79 0.81 5.29
N ASP A 149 -14.43 2.09 5.35
CA ASP A 149 -13.26 2.63 4.68
C ASP A 149 -11.95 2.11 5.31
N VAL A 150 -11.94 1.89 6.63
CA VAL A 150 -10.82 1.23 7.33
C VAL A 150 -10.67 -0.21 6.86
N GLY A 151 -11.76 -0.95 6.70
CA GLY A 151 -11.75 -2.32 6.15
C GLY A 151 -11.27 -2.36 4.70
N ILE A 152 -11.73 -1.42 3.87
CA ILE A 152 -11.30 -1.29 2.47
C ILE A 152 -9.82 -0.91 2.39
N ALA A 153 -9.32 -0.07 3.30
CA ALA A 153 -7.88 0.22 3.38
C ALA A 153 -7.08 -1.06 3.62
N ALA A 154 -7.48 -1.89 4.59
CA ALA A 154 -6.81 -3.16 4.89
C ALA A 154 -6.75 -4.09 3.67
N LEU A 155 -7.87 -4.27 2.96
CA LEU A 155 -7.96 -5.12 1.76
C LEU A 155 -7.06 -4.62 0.62
N ASN A 156 -7.04 -3.31 0.36
CA ASN A 156 -6.19 -2.74 -0.68
C ASN A 156 -4.70 -2.87 -0.34
N LEU A 157 -4.33 -2.64 0.94
CA LEU A 157 -2.94 -2.77 1.39
C LEU A 157 -2.48 -4.23 1.41
N GLU A 158 -3.36 -5.18 1.74
CA GLU A 158 -3.08 -6.60 1.62
C GLU A 158 -2.88 -7.00 0.16
N THR A 159 -3.74 -6.53 -0.75
CA THR A 159 -3.59 -6.74 -2.19
C THR A 159 -2.24 -6.21 -2.68
N ALA A 160 -1.84 -5.02 -2.24
CA ALA A 160 -0.53 -4.46 -2.56
C ALA A 160 0.62 -5.33 -2.05
N ALA A 161 0.54 -5.82 -0.81
CA ALA A 161 1.57 -6.67 -0.22
C ALA A 161 1.70 -8.01 -0.96
N ARG A 162 0.58 -8.70 -1.20
CA ARG A 162 0.54 -9.97 -1.93
C ARG A 162 1.01 -9.82 -3.37
N GLY A 163 0.53 -8.79 -4.08
CA GLY A 163 0.94 -8.50 -5.45
C GLY A 163 2.43 -8.17 -5.55
N ALA A 164 2.93 -7.33 -4.67
CA ALA A 164 4.35 -7.02 -4.58
C ALA A 164 5.21 -8.27 -4.31
N TYR A 165 4.80 -9.12 -3.38
CA TYR A 165 5.47 -10.39 -3.10
C TYR A 165 5.55 -11.29 -4.33
N LEU A 166 4.46 -11.46 -5.07
CA LEU A 166 4.44 -12.25 -6.31
C LEU A 166 5.41 -11.67 -7.35
N THR A 167 5.44 -10.34 -7.49
CA THR A 167 6.33 -9.64 -8.43
C THR A 167 7.81 -9.77 -8.02
N VAL A 168 8.13 -9.69 -6.72
CA VAL A 168 9.48 -10.01 -6.22
C VAL A 168 9.86 -11.43 -6.63
N HIS A 169 9.02 -12.41 -6.34
CA HIS A 169 9.37 -13.82 -6.52
C HIS A 169 9.47 -14.25 -7.98
N ILE A 170 8.65 -13.71 -8.89
CA ILE A 170 8.80 -14.01 -10.32
C ILE A 170 10.14 -13.49 -10.87
N ASN A 171 10.59 -12.33 -10.42
CA ASN A 171 11.88 -11.76 -10.81
C ASN A 171 13.07 -12.54 -10.22
N LEU A 172 12.96 -12.97 -8.96
CA LEU A 172 14.04 -13.74 -8.30
C LEU A 172 14.37 -15.07 -9.00
N LYS A 173 13.41 -15.70 -9.70
CA LYS A 173 13.60 -16.96 -10.41
C LYS A 173 14.70 -16.91 -11.48
N HIS A 174 14.96 -15.73 -12.01
CA HIS A 174 15.87 -15.54 -13.14
C HIS A 174 17.19 -14.86 -12.73
N ILE A 175 17.37 -14.51 -11.45
CA ILE A 175 18.60 -13.92 -10.93
C ILE A 175 19.67 -15.00 -10.72
N LYS A 176 20.88 -14.76 -11.25
CA LYS A 176 22.00 -15.69 -11.17
C LYS A 176 22.64 -15.76 -9.77
N ASP A 177 22.62 -14.66 -9.02
CA ASP A 177 23.11 -14.63 -7.64
C ASP A 177 22.13 -15.32 -6.69
N GLY A 178 22.37 -16.61 -6.46
CA GLY A 178 21.53 -17.43 -5.60
C GLY A 178 21.51 -16.97 -4.13
N ALA A 179 22.60 -16.34 -3.63
CA ALA A 179 22.66 -15.83 -2.26
C ALA A 179 21.73 -14.61 -2.11
N PHE A 180 21.79 -13.65 -3.03
CA PHE A 180 20.89 -12.51 -3.09
C PHE A 180 19.42 -12.95 -3.22
N ALA A 181 19.16 -13.92 -4.12
CA ALA A 181 17.81 -14.42 -4.34
C ALA A 181 17.24 -15.08 -3.08
N ALA A 182 18.01 -15.94 -2.41
CA ALA A 182 17.58 -16.63 -1.19
C ALA A 182 17.34 -15.66 -0.02
N GLU A 183 18.23 -14.70 0.18
CA GLU A 183 18.07 -13.69 1.24
C GLU A 183 16.85 -12.80 1.00
N THR A 184 16.65 -12.34 -0.24
CA THR A 184 15.51 -11.49 -0.61
C THR A 184 14.20 -12.27 -0.50
N ALA A 185 14.16 -13.52 -0.92
CA ALA A 185 12.99 -14.39 -0.76
C ALA A 185 12.60 -14.57 0.72
N LYS A 186 13.59 -14.84 1.59
CA LYS A 186 13.34 -14.95 3.03
C LYS A 186 12.80 -13.66 3.64
N LYS A 187 13.40 -12.51 3.31
CA LYS A 187 12.96 -11.19 3.80
C LYS A 187 11.56 -10.84 3.33
N SER A 188 11.27 -11.03 2.04
CA SER A 188 9.97 -10.74 1.47
C SER A 188 8.87 -11.64 2.05
N ARG A 189 9.18 -12.92 2.32
CA ARG A 189 8.24 -13.84 2.96
C ARG A 189 7.86 -13.37 4.37
N ALA A 190 8.84 -13.03 5.20
CA ALA A 190 8.59 -12.54 6.55
C ALA A 190 7.76 -11.23 6.57
N MET A 191 7.98 -10.34 5.58
CA MET A 191 7.18 -9.13 5.42
C MET A 191 5.74 -9.45 5.01
N LEU A 192 5.55 -10.40 4.07
CA LEU A 192 4.21 -10.83 3.66
C LEU A 192 3.43 -11.42 4.82
N ASP A 193 4.03 -12.37 5.56
CA ASP A 193 3.38 -13.02 6.71
C ASP A 193 2.88 -11.99 7.73
N ARG A 194 3.69 -10.95 7.99
CA ARG A 194 3.29 -9.84 8.86
C ARG A 194 2.17 -9.01 8.28
N ALA A 195 2.22 -8.67 7.00
CA ALA A 195 1.18 -7.88 6.34
C ALA A 195 -0.16 -8.61 6.35
N GLU A 196 -0.16 -9.91 6.02
CA GLU A 196 -1.35 -10.76 6.03
C GLU A 196 -1.97 -10.84 7.44
N ALA A 197 -1.16 -11.04 8.48
CA ALA A 197 -1.65 -11.10 9.85
C ALA A 197 -2.35 -9.79 10.27
N VAL A 198 -1.69 -8.64 10.05
CA VAL A 198 -2.25 -7.33 10.40
C VAL A 198 -3.51 -7.02 9.59
N ALA A 199 -3.52 -7.32 8.29
CA ALA A 199 -4.69 -7.08 7.44
C ALA A 199 -5.89 -7.93 7.87
N ALA A 200 -5.67 -9.21 8.18
CA ALA A 200 -6.72 -10.13 8.63
C ALA A 200 -7.32 -9.70 9.99
N GLU A 201 -6.48 -9.32 10.95
CA GLU A 201 -6.92 -8.80 12.24
C GLU A 201 -7.76 -7.52 12.07
N LEU A 202 -7.26 -6.57 11.28
CA LEU A 202 -7.93 -5.30 11.04
C LEU A 202 -9.27 -5.49 10.33
N TYR A 203 -9.30 -6.30 9.25
CA TYR A 203 -10.53 -6.61 8.54
C TYR A 203 -11.57 -7.27 9.44
N THR A 204 -11.15 -8.25 10.26
CA THR A 204 -12.04 -8.96 11.19
C THR A 204 -12.63 -8.01 12.24
N ALA A 205 -11.81 -7.13 12.81
CA ALA A 205 -12.26 -6.14 13.79
C ALA A 205 -13.29 -5.17 13.18
N VAL A 206 -13.03 -4.69 11.96
CA VAL A 206 -13.97 -3.80 11.25
C VAL A 206 -15.26 -4.53 10.89
N ARG A 207 -15.17 -5.74 10.33
CA ARG A 207 -16.35 -6.55 9.98
C ARG A 207 -17.27 -6.75 11.18
N ASN A 208 -16.73 -7.18 12.31
CA ASN A 208 -17.51 -7.38 13.53
C ASN A 208 -18.22 -6.09 13.97
N ARG A 209 -17.61 -4.94 13.74
CA ARG A 209 -18.15 -3.62 14.13
C ARG A 209 -19.24 -3.11 13.17
N VAL A 210 -19.22 -3.49 11.89
CA VAL A 210 -20.24 -3.08 10.91
C VAL A 210 -21.43 -4.04 10.87
N GLU A 211 -21.27 -5.27 11.40
CA GLU A 211 -22.34 -6.28 11.49
C GLU A 211 -23.17 -6.15 12.79
N THR A 212 -22.70 -5.38 13.79
CA THR A 212 -23.39 -5.10 15.08
C THR A 212 -24.08 -3.76 15.09
#